data_0a7fb31f9bfc898c6786504ddfc828fd
#
_entry.id   0a7fb31f9bfc898c6786504ddfc828fd
#
_cell.length_a   1.000
_cell.length_b   1.000
_cell.length_c   1.000
_cell.angle_alpha   90.00
_cell.angle_beta   90.00
_cell.angle_gamma   90.00
#
_symmetry.space_group_name_H-M   'P 1'
#
loop_
_entity.id
_entity.type
_entity.pdbx_description
1 polymer ?
#
loop_
_entity_poly.entity_id
_entity_poly.type
_entity_poly.pdbx_seq_one_letter_code
_entity_poly.pdbx_strand_id
1 'polypeptide(L)'
;MAYAERHKVTITTDAAGAGIGYTPVVSGKIRQIVYDKTDFDNGVDFDVTLETTGEVVWDQDNVNADAVVAPRIATHTTLGVAALYAAAGQPVLDCIVAAHDRVKIAVTNGGNVKSGVFYVIVGD
;
A
#
# COMPACT_ATOMS: atom_id res chain seq x y z
N MET A 1 24.82 0.90 4.16
CA MET A 1 24.05 1.60 5.20
C MET A 1 22.57 1.41 4.93
N ALA A 2 21.84 0.90 5.89
CA ALA A 2 20.40 0.76 5.77
C ALA A 2 19.71 2.05 6.19
N TYR A 3 18.77 2.51 5.41
CA TYR A 3 17.93 3.64 5.79
C TYR A 3 16.53 3.48 5.21
N ALA A 4 15.60 4.22 5.76
CA ALA A 4 14.23 4.24 5.28
C ALA A 4 13.78 5.68 5.08
N GLU A 5 12.96 5.90 4.07
CA GLU A 5 12.34 7.19 3.80
C GLU A 5 10.83 7.08 3.95
N ARG A 6 10.23 8.13 4.47
CA ARG A 6 8.79 8.24 4.62
C ARG A 6 8.26 9.25 3.60
N HIS A 7 7.35 8.79 2.76
CA HIS A 7 6.73 9.62 1.73
C HIS A 7 5.28 9.87 2.12
N LYS A 8 4.92 11.12 2.33
CA LYS A 8 3.56 11.52 2.69
C LYS A 8 2.73 11.74 1.42
N VAL A 9 1.58 11.09 1.36
CA VAL A 9 0.60 11.29 0.29
C VAL A 9 -0.70 11.75 0.92
N THR A 10 -1.12 12.98 0.60
CA THR A 10 -2.41 13.51 1.04
C THR A 10 -3.39 13.38 -0.12
N ILE A 11 -4.54 12.77 0.14
CA ILE A 11 -5.57 12.56 -0.88
C ILE A 11 -6.83 13.29 -0.44
N THR A 12 -7.36 14.12 -1.34
CA THR A 12 -8.65 14.76 -1.16
C THR A 12 -9.62 14.18 -2.18
N THR A 13 -10.75 13.67 -1.71
CA THR A 13 -11.75 13.06 -2.58
C THR A 13 -12.56 14.12 -3.31
N ASP A 14 -13.18 13.71 -4.42
CA ASP A 14 -14.18 14.50 -5.13
C ASP A 14 -15.57 14.36 -4.47
N ALA A 15 -16.60 14.90 -5.11
CA ALA A 15 -17.96 14.83 -4.59
C ALA A 15 -18.49 13.39 -4.52
N ALA A 16 -17.97 12.48 -5.35
CA ALA A 16 -18.35 11.07 -5.36
C ALA A 16 -17.56 10.23 -4.34
N GLY A 17 -16.59 10.81 -3.64
CA GLY A 17 -15.78 10.11 -2.65
C GLY A 17 -14.58 9.41 -3.22
N ALA A 18 -14.13 9.74 -4.42
CA ALA A 18 -12.99 9.14 -5.07
C ALA A 18 -11.80 10.09 -5.12
N GLY A 19 -10.59 9.55 -4.98
CA GLY A 19 -9.37 10.32 -5.10
C GLY A 19 -8.19 9.42 -5.41
N ILE A 20 -7.17 9.97 -6.04
CA ILE A 20 -5.94 9.24 -6.39
C ILE A 20 -4.74 10.10 -6.00
N GLY A 21 -3.75 9.47 -5.36
CA GLY A 21 -2.47 10.10 -5.05
C GLY A 21 -1.33 9.19 -5.40
N TYR A 22 -0.14 9.76 -5.51
CA TYR A 22 1.08 9.04 -5.85
C TYR A 22 2.21 9.48 -4.93
N THR A 23 3.10 8.53 -4.61
CA THR A 23 4.41 8.88 -4.06
C THR A 23 5.29 9.44 -5.16
N PRO A 24 6.41 10.10 -4.83
CA PRO A 24 7.48 10.29 -5.81
C PRO A 24 7.98 8.94 -6.34
N VAL A 25 8.79 8.96 -7.38
CA VAL A 25 9.46 7.74 -7.85
C VAL A 25 10.40 7.25 -6.74
N VAL A 26 10.22 5.99 -6.36
CA VAL A 26 10.97 5.36 -5.27
C VAL A 26 11.61 4.05 -5.75
N SER A 27 12.68 3.66 -5.06
CA SER A 27 13.35 2.36 -5.26
C SER A 27 13.68 1.78 -3.89
N GLY A 28 13.36 0.50 -3.71
CA GLY A 28 13.61 -0.21 -2.47
C GLY A 28 12.42 -1.05 -2.03
N LYS A 29 12.51 -1.59 -0.84
CA LYS A 29 11.43 -2.41 -0.26
C LYS A 29 10.37 -1.49 0.34
N ILE A 30 9.11 -1.78 0.05
CA ILE A 30 7.99 -1.13 0.73
C ILE A 30 7.86 -1.80 2.09
N ARG A 31 8.24 -1.07 3.15
CA ARG A 31 8.34 -1.63 4.50
C ARG A 31 7.01 -1.54 5.24
N GLN A 32 6.36 -0.39 5.17
CA GLN A 32 5.11 -0.13 5.86
C GLN A 32 4.30 0.92 5.12
N ILE A 33 2.98 0.89 5.33
CA ILE A 33 2.08 1.98 5.00
C ILE A 33 1.35 2.36 6.29
N VAL A 34 1.40 3.64 6.64
CA VAL A 34 0.66 4.20 7.78
C VAL A 34 -0.49 5.02 7.21
N TYR A 35 -1.70 4.69 7.60
CA TYR A 35 -2.90 5.41 7.20
C TYR A 35 -3.42 6.25 8.35
N ASP A 36 -3.52 7.55 8.12
CA ASP A 36 -4.16 8.51 9.03
C ASP A 36 -5.49 8.94 8.39
N LYS A 37 -6.57 8.52 9.01
CA LYS A 37 -7.92 8.73 8.48
C LYS A 37 -8.27 10.20 8.27
N THR A 38 -7.81 11.07 9.14
CA THR A 38 -8.13 12.50 9.16
C THR A 38 -9.64 12.69 9.15
N ASP A 39 -10.29 12.94 7.98
CA ASP A 39 -11.72 13.11 7.92
C ASP A 39 -12.44 12.29 6.84
N PHE A 40 -11.78 11.25 6.30
CA PHE A 40 -12.50 10.32 5.43
C PHE A 40 -13.69 9.71 6.14
N ASP A 41 -14.74 9.43 5.39
CA ASP A 41 -15.90 8.73 5.93
C ASP A 41 -15.55 7.30 6.33
N ASN A 42 -16.31 6.75 7.28
CA ASN A 42 -16.25 5.30 7.55
C ASN A 42 -16.67 4.52 6.31
N GLY A 43 -16.08 3.36 6.11
CA GLY A 43 -16.35 2.54 4.94
C GLY A 43 -15.49 2.87 3.73
N VAL A 44 -14.46 3.72 3.88
CA VAL A 44 -13.54 4.05 2.80
C VAL A 44 -12.79 2.81 2.33
N ASP A 45 -12.58 2.72 1.02
CA ASP A 45 -11.89 1.60 0.37
C ASP A 45 -10.58 2.09 -0.23
N PHE A 46 -9.54 1.27 -0.11
CA PHE A 46 -8.21 1.57 -0.66
C PHE A 46 -7.76 0.52 -1.64
N ASP A 47 -7.12 0.97 -2.70
CA ASP A 47 -6.41 0.13 -3.65
C ASP A 47 -5.03 0.74 -3.88
N VAL A 48 -4.02 0.15 -3.26
CA VAL A 48 -2.63 0.62 -3.33
C VAL A 48 -1.86 -0.30 -4.24
N THR A 49 -1.30 0.24 -5.32
CA THR A 49 -0.59 -0.54 -6.34
C THR A 49 0.71 0.13 -6.72
N LEU A 50 1.61 -0.61 -7.37
CA LEU A 50 2.73 -0.04 -8.10
C LEU A 50 2.22 0.45 -9.45
N GLU A 51 2.52 1.69 -9.81
CA GLU A 51 1.94 2.33 -10.99
C GLU A 51 2.30 1.60 -12.29
N THR A 52 3.57 1.25 -12.46
CA THR A 52 4.05 0.68 -13.74
C THR A 52 3.53 -0.72 -13.97
N THR A 53 3.53 -1.57 -12.96
CA THR A 53 3.21 -2.99 -13.10
C THR A 53 1.77 -3.31 -12.71
N GLY A 54 1.12 -2.47 -11.92
CA GLY A 54 -0.18 -2.75 -11.34
C GLY A 54 -0.14 -3.77 -10.20
N GLU A 55 1.05 -4.14 -9.73
CA GLU A 55 1.19 -5.08 -8.63
C GLU A 55 0.51 -4.53 -7.38
N VAL A 56 -0.33 -5.35 -6.75
CA VAL A 56 -1.10 -4.95 -5.57
C VAL A 56 -0.18 -4.89 -4.35
N VAL A 57 -0.19 -3.76 -3.68
CA VAL A 57 0.55 -3.56 -2.43
C VAL A 57 -0.37 -3.71 -1.22
N TRP A 58 -1.52 -3.02 -1.23
CA TRP A 58 -2.50 -3.09 -0.15
C TRP A 58 -3.89 -2.80 -0.71
N ASP A 59 -4.75 -3.80 -0.67
CA ASP A 59 -6.14 -3.70 -1.14
C ASP A 59 -7.04 -4.03 0.04
N GLN A 60 -7.75 -3.04 0.56
CA GLN A 60 -8.61 -3.22 1.72
C GLN A 60 -9.84 -2.34 1.62
N ASP A 61 -10.99 -2.92 1.88
CA ASP A 61 -12.27 -2.24 1.88
C ASP A 61 -12.74 -1.97 3.31
N ASN A 62 -13.63 -1.00 3.46
CA ASN A 62 -14.33 -0.70 4.69
C ASN A 62 -13.37 -0.38 5.85
N VAL A 63 -12.48 0.56 5.62
CA VAL A 63 -11.51 0.98 6.64
C VAL A 63 -12.11 2.11 7.48
N ASN A 64 -12.23 1.90 8.78
CA ASN A 64 -12.96 2.79 9.68
C ASN A 64 -12.08 3.50 10.70
N ALA A 65 -10.80 3.19 10.76
CA ALA A 65 -9.85 3.74 11.73
C ALA A 65 -8.45 3.83 11.13
N ASP A 66 -7.59 4.58 11.80
CA ASP A 66 -6.17 4.60 11.46
C ASP A 66 -5.61 3.17 11.42
N ALA A 67 -4.65 2.95 10.55
CA ALA A 67 -4.07 1.62 10.37
C ALA A 67 -2.58 1.71 10.07
N VAL A 68 -1.85 0.68 10.47
CA VAL A 68 -0.45 0.48 10.07
C VAL A 68 -0.35 -0.93 9.50
N VAL A 69 0.08 -1.04 8.26
CA VAL A 69 0.24 -2.33 7.59
C VAL A 69 1.66 -2.49 7.09
N ALA A 70 2.15 -3.72 7.07
CA ALA A 70 3.43 -4.09 6.49
C ALA A 70 3.17 -5.02 5.31
N PRO A 71 2.96 -4.48 4.10
CA PRO A 71 2.59 -5.30 2.95
C PRO A 71 3.66 -6.33 2.63
N ARG A 72 3.24 -7.51 2.26
CA ARG A 72 4.14 -8.63 1.94
C ARG A 72 3.61 -9.40 0.74
N ILE A 73 4.52 -10.07 0.08
CA ILE A 73 4.20 -10.94 -1.06
C ILE A 73 4.74 -12.34 -0.77
N ALA A 74 4.01 -13.37 -1.22
CA ALA A 74 4.47 -14.74 -1.10
C ALA A 74 5.73 -14.98 -1.92
N THR A 75 6.65 -15.75 -1.37
CA THR A 75 7.87 -16.16 -2.07
C THR A 75 7.68 -17.48 -2.80
N HIS A 76 8.62 -17.81 -3.67
CA HIS A 76 8.52 -18.98 -4.55
C HIS A 76 9.87 -19.67 -4.68
N THR A 77 9.84 -20.94 -5.05
CA THR A 77 11.04 -21.67 -5.49
C THR A 77 11.48 -21.16 -6.87
N THR A 78 12.62 -21.61 -7.33
CA THR A 78 13.11 -21.25 -8.68
C THR A 78 12.21 -21.76 -9.80
N LEU A 79 11.28 -22.66 -9.50
CA LEU A 79 10.29 -23.16 -10.45
C LEU A 79 8.95 -22.40 -10.37
N GLY A 80 8.88 -21.33 -9.56
CA GLY A 80 7.68 -20.57 -9.40
C GLY A 80 6.61 -21.22 -8.51
N VAL A 81 6.98 -22.22 -7.75
CA VAL A 81 6.08 -22.92 -6.82
C VAL A 81 6.13 -22.20 -5.47
N ALA A 82 4.99 -22.05 -4.82
CA ALA A 82 4.89 -21.36 -3.53
C ALA A 82 5.85 -21.96 -2.50
N ALA A 83 6.66 -21.10 -1.86
CA ALA A 83 7.53 -21.49 -0.76
C ALA A 83 6.72 -21.47 0.54
N LEU A 84 6.69 -22.58 1.27
CA LEU A 84 5.93 -22.75 2.49
C LEU A 84 6.85 -23.07 3.66
N TYR A 85 6.47 -22.71 4.87
CA TYR A 85 7.21 -23.07 6.09
C TYR A 85 7.20 -24.60 6.34
N ALA A 86 6.13 -25.26 5.91
CA ALA A 86 5.98 -26.71 5.99
C ALA A 86 5.00 -27.15 4.92
N ALA A 87 4.95 -28.45 4.63
CA ALA A 87 3.97 -28.99 3.69
C ALA A 87 2.56 -28.60 4.14
N ALA A 88 1.76 -28.05 3.22
CA ALA A 88 0.41 -27.51 3.51
C ALA A 88 0.41 -26.42 4.58
N GLY A 89 1.56 -25.79 4.84
CA GLY A 89 1.68 -24.71 5.83
C GLY A 89 1.44 -23.34 5.24
N GLN A 90 1.80 -22.33 6.05
CA GLN A 90 1.66 -20.93 5.66
C GLN A 90 2.77 -20.53 4.67
N PRO A 91 2.49 -19.58 3.75
CA PRO A 91 3.51 -19.10 2.83
C PRO A 91 4.62 -18.34 3.54
N VAL A 92 5.83 -18.45 3.02
CA VAL A 92 6.95 -17.60 3.40
C VAL A 92 6.81 -16.29 2.66
N LEU A 93 6.79 -15.17 3.39
CA LEU A 93 6.51 -13.84 2.85
C LEU A 93 7.76 -12.98 2.86
N ASP A 94 7.83 -12.04 1.93
CA ASP A 94 8.87 -11.02 1.90
C ASP A 94 8.28 -9.68 1.49
N CYS A 95 9.08 -8.62 1.58
CA CYS A 95 8.66 -7.29 1.20
C CYS A 95 8.38 -7.19 -0.29
N ILE A 96 7.45 -6.32 -0.65
CA ILE A 96 7.22 -5.92 -2.04
C ILE A 96 8.29 -4.92 -2.42
N VAL A 97 8.87 -5.06 -3.60
CA VAL A 97 9.97 -4.22 -4.07
C VAL A 97 9.48 -3.26 -5.14
N ALA A 98 9.73 -1.98 -4.93
CA ALA A 98 9.52 -0.95 -5.95
C ALA A 98 10.87 -0.66 -6.62
N ALA A 99 10.90 -0.69 -7.95
CA ALA A 99 12.10 -0.44 -8.72
C ALA A 99 11.85 0.75 -9.65
N HIS A 100 12.28 1.94 -9.20
CA HIS A 100 12.11 3.18 -9.94
C HIS A 100 10.64 3.36 -10.37
N ASP A 101 9.74 3.31 -9.39
CA ASP A 101 8.30 3.30 -9.62
C ASP A 101 7.60 4.18 -8.60
N ARG A 102 6.36 4.55 -8.89
CA ARG A 102 5.52 5.28 -7.94
C ARG A 102 4.52 4.32 -7.30
N VAL A 103 4.23 4.54 -6.04
CA VAL A 103 3.12 3.87 -5.37
C VAL A 103 1.86 4.70 -5.61
N LYS A 104 0.88 4.08 -6.23
CA LYS A 104 -0.43 4.69 -6.55
C LYS A 104 -1.42 4.30 -5.47
N ILE A 105 -2.09 5.29 -4.90
CA ILE A 105 -3.12 5.08 -3.90
C ILE A 105 -4.44 5.57 -4.46
N ALA A 106 -5.38 4.66 -4.69
CA ALA A 106 -6.72 4.97 -5.15
C ALA A 106 -7.70 4.79 -4.00
N VAL A 107 -8.51 5.81 -3.74
CA VAL A 107 -9.49 5.84 -2.66
C VAL A 107 -10.87 5.93 -3.27
N THR A 108 -11.81 5.15 -2.76
CA THR A 108 -13.23 5.26 -3.08
C THR A 108 -14.05 5.24 -1.79
N ASN A 109 -15.28 5.74 -1.87
CA ASN A 109 -16.19 5.82 -0.72
C ASN A 109 -15.61 6.64 0.46
N GLY A 110 -14.75 7.60 0.16
CA GLY A 110 -14.11 8.43 1.17
C GLY A 110 -14.94 9.63 1.64
N GLY A 111 -16.07 9.87 1.02
CA GLY A 111 -16.95 10.98 1.35
C GLY A 111 -16.79 12.16 0.41
N ASN A 112 -17.68 13.14 0.55
CA ASN A 112 -17.74 14.30 -0.32
C ASN A 112 -16.67 15.32 0.08
N VAL A 113 -15.63 15.46 -0.72
CA VAL A 113 -14.49 16.37 -0.51
C VAL A 113 -13.92 16.21 0.90
N LYS A 114 -13.44 15.00 1.19
CA LYS A 114 -12.77 14.65 2.45
C LYS A 114 -11.31 14.38 2.19
N SER A 115 -10.48 14.47 3.22
CA SER A 115 -9.04 14.26 3.11
C SER A 115 -8.56 13.16 4.04
N GLY A 116 -7.54 12.44 3.60
CA GLY A 116 -6.82 11.46 4.39
C GLY A 116 -5.35 11.43 3.99
N VAL A 117 -4.53 10.87 4.84
CA VAL A 117 -3.07 10.87 4.67
C VAL A 117 -2.54 9.45 4.72
N PHE A 118 -1.66 9.14 3.78
CA PHE A 118 -0.90 7.90 3.76
C PHE A 118 0.59 8.22 3.86
N TYR A 119 1.29 7.48 4.70
CA TYR A 119 2.74 7.52 4.74
C TYR A 119 3.26 6.19 4.21
N VAL A 120 4.01 6.24 3.12
CA VAL A 120 4.63 5.04 2.54
C VAL A 120 6.10 5.04 2.94
N ILE A 121 6.51 4.02 3.67
CA ILE A 121 7.88 3.89 4.18
C ILE A 121 8.61 2.91 3.28
N VAL A 122 9.65 3.39 2.62
CA VAL A 122 10.46 2.63 1.66
C VAL A 122 11.90 2.60 2.15
N GLY A 123 12.54 1.44 2.07
CA GLY A 123 13.92 1.31 2.53
C GLY A 123 14.59 0.03 2.04
N ASP A 124 15.76 -0.21 2.61
CA ASP A 124 16.56 -1.40 2.30
C ASP A 124 15.94 -2.68 2.86
#